data_60bed43f81103502aee5ba82fc29c5f6
#
_entry.id   60bed43f81103502aee5ba82fc29c5f6
#
_cell.length_a   1.000
_cell.length_b   1.000
_cell.length_c   1.000
_cell.angle_alpha   90.00
_cell.angle_beta   90.00
_cell.angle_gamma   90.00
#
_symmetry.space_group_name_H-M   'P 1'
#
loop_
_entity.id
_entity.type
_entity.pdbx_description
1 polymer ?
#
loop_
_entity_poly.entity_id
_entity_poly.type
_entity_poly.pdbx_seq_one_letter_code
_entity_poly.pdbx_strand_id
1 'polypeptide(L)'
;GHAYVPLDEALSRVVIDFSGRPGLEMHIPFTRAMIGTFDVDLTGEFFRGFVNHAGVTLHIDNLRGVNAHHQCETVFKAFGRALRMASELDERAAGIIPSTKGSL
;
A
#
# COMPACT_ATOMS: atom_id res chain seq x y z
N GLY A 1 6.35 -3.84 -6.20
CA GLY A 1 6.84 -3.98 -4.82
C GLY A 1 5.80 -4.52 -3.89
N HIS A 2 6.25 -5.11 -2.80
CA HIS A 2 5.34 -5.65 -1.81
C HIS A 2 6.00 -5.70 -0.43
N ALA A 3 5.18 -5.70 0.61
CA ALA A 3 5.68 -5.86 1.98
C ALA A 3 4.60 -6.39 2.90
N TYR A 4 5.02 -7.19 3.86
CA TYR A 4 4.23 -7.61 5.01
C TYR A 4 4.83 -6.96 6.24
N VAL A 5 4.02 -6.31 7.06
CA VAL A 5 4.49 -5.65 8.27
C VAL A 5 3.60 -6.00 9.44
N PRO A 6 4.16 -6.59 10.50
CA PRO A 6 3.44 -6.85 11.75
C PRO A 6 3.65 -5.71 12.75
N LEU A 7 2.70 -5.57 13.64
CA LEU A 7 2.82 -4.82 14.88
C LEU A 7 1.91 -5.49 15.90
N ASP A 8 2.51 -6.16 16.88
CA ASP A 8 1.79 -6.97 17.88
C ASP A 8 0.79 -7.93 17.21
N GLU A 9 -0.52 -7.75 17.46
CA GLU A 9 -1.57 -8.60 16.89
C GLU A 9 -1.94 -8.26 15.44
N ALA A 10 -1.45 -7.12 14.91
CA ALA A 10 -1.80 -6.66 13.57
C ALA A 10 -0.77 -7.09 12.54
N LEU A 11 -1.25 -7.38 11.34
CA LEU A 11 -0.43 -7.74 10.20
C LEU A 11 -1.07 -7.19 8.95
N SER A 12 -0.33 -6.41 8.19
CA SER A 12 -0.80 -5.86 6.91
C SER A 12 0.14 -6.21 5.76
N ARG A 13 -0.45 -6.33 4.58
CA ARG A 13 0.25 -6.57 3.32
C ARG A 13 -0.09 -5.44 2.35
N VAL A 14 0.91 -4.94 1.65
CA VAL A 14 0.73 -3.97 0.57
C VAL A 14 1.45 -4.46 -0.66
N VAL A 15 0.79 -4.36 -1.81
CA VAL A 15 1.38 -4.65 -3.12
C VAL A 15 1.16 -3.43 -4.01
N ILE A 16 2.23 -2.94 -4.63
CA ILE A 16 2.16 -1.81 -5.54
C ILE A 16 2.79 -2.17 -6.89
N ASP A 17 2.12 -1.79 -7.96
CA ASP A 17 2.60 -1.98 -9.33
C ASP A 17 2.58 -0.63 -10.06
N PHE A 18 3.72 -0.23 -10.60
CA PHE A 18 3.84 0.98 -11.41
C PHE A 18 3.27 0.71 -12.80
N SER A 19 1.96 0.47 -12.85
CA SER A 19 1.25 0.03 -14.05
C SER A 19 0.96 1.16 -15.05
N GLY A 20 1.09 2.42 -14.62
CA GLY A 20 0.62 3.57 -15.40
C GLY A 20 -0.89 3.74 -15.35
N ARG A 21 -1.61 2.91 -14.60
CA ARG A 21 -3.07 2.95 -14.47
C ARG A 21 -3.46 3.06 -13.00
N PRO A 22 -4.23 4.08 -12.60
CA PRO A 22 -4.66 4.19 -11.20
C PRO A 22 -5.66 3.08 -10.86
N GLY A 23 -5.43 2.43 -9.72
CA GLY A 23 -6.33 1.41 -9.18
C GLY A 23 -6.06 1.23 -7.70
N LEU A 24 -7.11 1.09 -6.91
CA LEU A 24 -7.02 0.90 -5.47
C LEU A 24 -7.98 -0.19 -5.03
N GLU A 25 -7.43 -1.25 -4.45
CA GLU A 25 -8.18 -2.24 -3.68
C GLU A 25 -7.70 -2.15 -2.24
N MET A 26 -8.58 -1.74 -1.35
CA MET A 26 -8.22 -1.49 0.04
C MET A 26 -9.21 -2.20 0.97
N HIS A 27 -8.67 -3.09 1.81
CA HIS A 27 -9.43 -3.87 2.77
C HIS A 27 -8.80 -3.72 4.15
N ILE A 28 -9.28 -2.73 4.90
CA ILE A 28 -8.82 -2.46 6.26
C ILE A 28 -10.05 -2.41 7.16
N PRO A 29 -10.39 -3.52 7.84
CA PRO A 29 -11.55 -3.55 8.72
C PRO A 29 -11.23 -2.88 10.06
N PHE A 30 -11.12 -1.57 10.04
CA PHE A 30 -10.83 -0.80 11.23
C PHE A 30 -11.83 -1.11 12.34
N THR A 31 -11.32 -1.33 13.55
CA THR A 31 -12.14 -1.66 14.71
C THR A 31 -12.72 -0.43 15.40
N ARG A 32 -12.29 0.76 15.03
CA ARG A 32 -12.80 2.05 15.51
C ARG A 32 -12.77 3.07 14.39
N ALA A 33 -13.64 4.08 14.49
CA ALA A 33 -13.69 5.17 13.52
C ALA A 33 -12.60 6.22 13.74
N MET A 34 -12.08 6.32 14.97
CA MET A 34 -11.08 7.34 15.31
C MET A 34 -9.87 6.70 15.99
N ILE A 35 -8.69 7.20 15.65
CA ILE A 35 -7.43 6.90 16.33
C ILE A 35 -6.97 8.24 16.92
N GLY A 36 -7.24 8.46 18.22
CA GLY A 36 -7.09 9.81 18.78
C GLY A 36 -8.01 10.78 18.05
N THR A 37 -7.45 11.82 17.44
CA THR A 37 -8.19 12.79 16.62
C THR A 37 -8.18 12.47 15.14
N PHE A 38 -7.55 11.35 14.74
CA PHE A 38 -7.45 10.94 13.35
C PHE A 38 -8.67 10.10 12.94
N ASP A 39 -9.41 10.57 11.93
CA ASP A 39 -10.51 9.81 11.35
C ASP A 39 -9.95 8.77 10.38
N VAL A 40 -10.27 7.50 10.61
CA VAL A 40 -9.76 6.38 9.79
C VAL A 40 -10.17 6.47 8.32
N ASP A 41 -11.27 7.17 8.01
CA ASP A 41 -11.72 7.37 6.63
C ASP A 41 -10.71 8.18 5.80
N LEU A 42 -9.87 8.98 6.47
CA LEU A 42 -8.81 9.73 5.79
C LEU A 42 -7.75 8.81 5.16
N THR A 43 -7.60 7.60 5.68
CA THR A 43 -6.69 6.60 5.13
C THR A 43 -7.07 6.27 3.68
N GLY A 44 -8.34 5.99 3.43
CA GLY A 44 -8.83 5.71 2.08
C GLY A 44 -8.66 6.90 1.13
N GLU A 45 -8.96 8.10 1.62
CA GLU A 45 -8.79 9.31 0.84
C GLU A 45 -7.32 9.55 0.46
N PHE A 46 -6.41 9.32 1.40
CA PHE A 46 -4.97 9.45 1.15
C PHE A 46 -4.53 8.51 0.02
N PHE A 47 -4.86 7.23 0.11
CA PHE A 47 -4.41 6.26 -0.89
C PHE A 47 -5.09 6.46 -2.25
N ARG A 48 -6.35 6.88 -2.27
CA ARG A 48 -7.04 7.22 -3.51
C ARG A 48 -6.37 8.38 -4.22
N GLY A 49 -6.04 9.43 -3.48
CA GLY A 49 -5.28 10.55 -4.02
C GLY A 49 -3.93 10.12 -4.55
N PHE A 50 -3.23 9.27 -3.79
CA PHE A 50 -1.91 8.78 -4.19
C PHE A 50 -1.98 8.00 -5.52
N VAL A 51 -2.88 7.02 -5.65
CA VAL A 51 -2.95 6.21 -6.88
C VAL A 51 -3.37 7.03 -8.09
N ASN A 52 -4.25 8.01 -7.89
CA ASN A 52 -4.70 8.87 -8.99
C ASN A 52 -3.59 9.78 -9.51
N HIS A 53 -2.76 10.31 -8.62
CA HIS A 53 -1.65 11.19 -9.02
C HIS A 53 -0.44 10.41 -9.54
N ALA A 54 -0.14 9.27 -8.93
CA ALA A 54 1.01 8.47 -9.31
C ALA A 54 0.75 7.54 -10.50
N GLY A 55 -0.51 7.25 -10.81
CA GLY A 55 -0.87 6.33 -11.89
C GLY A 55 -0.43 4.91 -11.58
N VAL A 56 -0.68 4.44 -10.36
CA VAL A 56 -0.24 3.12 -9.90
C VAL A 56 -1.42 2.26 -9.48
N THR A 57 -1.22 0.95 -9.50
CA THR A 57 -2.15 -0.02 -8.95
C THR A 57 -1.68 -0.38 -7.54
N LEU A 58 -2.58 -0.28 -6.56
CA LEU A 58 -2.25 -0.47 -5.16
C LEU A 58 -3.28 -1.40 -4.51
N HIS A 59 -2.78 -2.45 -3.87
CA HIS A 59 -3.57 -3.38 -3.07
C HIS A 59 -3.13 -3.30 -1.62
N ILE A 60 -4.07 -3.07 -0.72
CA ILE A 60 -3.82 -2.96 0.71
C ILE A 60 -4.75 -3.90 1.44
N ASP A 61 -4.16 -4.80 2.22
CA ASP A 61 -4.91 -5.76 3.04
C ASP A 61 -4.42 -5.74 4.47
N ASN A 62 -5.29 -5.37 5.40
CA ASN A 62 -5.06 -5.63 6.80
C ASN A 62 -5.54 -7.06 7.08
N LEU A 63 -4.60 -7.99 7.20
CA LEU A 63 -4.87 -9.41 7.33
C LEU A 63 -5.33 -9.79 8.72
N ARG A 64 -4.81 -9.12 9.74
CA ARG A 64 -5.14 -9.30 11.15
C ARG A 64 -5.00 -7.98 11.89
N GLY A 65 -5.79 -7.79 12.93
CA GLY A 65 -5.65 -6.65 13.80
C GLY A 65 -6.91 -6.40 14.61
N VAL A 66 -6.71 -5.94 15.84
CA VAL A 66 -7.77 -5.59 16.77
C VAL A 66 -7.66 -4.13 17.17
N ASN A 67 -6.44 -3.64 17.36
CA ASN A 67 -6.19 -2.25 17.71
C ASN A 67 -6.11 -1.40 16.43
N ALA A 68 -6.99 -0.41 16.31
CA ALA A 68 -7.07 0.43 15.11
C ALA A 68 -5.77 1.17 14.80
N HIS A 69 -5.04 1.63 15.83
CA HIS A 69 -3.73 2.25 15.65
C HIS A 69 -2.75 1.27 15.01
N HIS A 70 -2.70 0.03 15.52
CA HIS A 70 -1.84 -1.01 14.97
C HIS A 70 -2.23 -1.37 13.53
N GLN A 71 -3.52 -1.44 13.24
CA GLN A 71 -4.01 -1.66 11.87
C GLN A 71 -3.48 -0.57 10.94
N CYS A 72 -3.66 0.69 11.32
CA CYS A 72 -3.23 1.84 10.53
C CYS A 72 -1.70 1.89 10.37
N GLU A 73 -0.98 1.71 11.46
CA GLU A 73 0.49 1.79 11.44
C GLU A 73 1.09 0.69 10.56
N THR A 74 0.60 -0.56 10.64
CA THR A 74 1.10 -1.65 9.79
C THR A 74 0.83 -1.39 8.32
N VAL A 75 -0.33 -0.80 7.98
CA VAL A 75 -0.66 -0.43 6.61
C VAL A 75 0.32 0.60 6.07
N PHE A 76 0.57 1.69 6.80
CA PHE A 76 1.47 2.74 6.32
C PHE A 76 2.92 2.28 6.26
N LYS A 77 3.37 1.46 7.19
CA LYS A 77 4.71 0.87 7.15
C LYS A 77 4.88 -0.08 5.97
N ALA A 78 3.88 -0.93 5.73
CA ALA A 78 3.90 -1.84 4.60
C ALA A 78 3.88 -1.07 3.28
N PHE A 79 3.08 -0.01 3.19
CA PHE A 79 3.05 0.87 2.03
C PHE A 79 4.43 1.50 1.76
N GLY A 80 5.05 2.07 2.78
CA GLY A 80 6.38 2.69 2.63
C GLY A 80 7.43 1.70 2.14
N ARG A 81 7.44 0.49 2.69
CA ARG A 81 8.37 -0.57 2.27
C ARG A 81 8.10 -1.07 0.85
N ALA A 82 6.83 -1.29 0.51
CA ALA A 82 6.44 -1.72 -0.83
C ALA A 82 6.79 -0.65 -1.87
N LEU A 83 6.55 0.62 -1.57
CA LEU A 83 6.89 1.73 -2.44
C LEU A 83 8.39 1.83 -2.65
N ARG A 84 9.18 1.69 -1.60
CA ARG A 84 10.64 1.67 -1.70
C ARG A 84 11.11 0.54 -2.61
N MET A 85 10.60 -0.66 -2.41
CA MET A 85 10.95 -1.83 -3.24
C MET A 85 10.59 -1.59 -4.71
N ALA A 86 9.39 -1.05 -4.98
CA ALA A 86 8.96 -0.78 -6.34
C ALA A 86 9.80 0.30 -7.03
N SER A 87 10.35 1.23 -6.24
CA SER A 87 11.15 2.35 -6.75
C SER A 87 12.63 2.01 -6.94
N GLU A 88 13.09 0.88 -6.40
CA GLU A 88 14.50 0.48 -6.52
C GLU A 88 14.82 0.08 -7.96
N LEU A 89 16.00 0.51 -8.43
CA LEU A 89 16.50 0.12 -9.73
C LEU A 89 17.04 -1.30 -9.66
N ASP A 90 16.50 -2.18 -10.51
CA ASP A 90 17.03 -3.53 -10.67
C ASP A 90 18.14 -3.50 -11.74
N GLU A 91 19.38 -3.65 -11.34
CA GLU A 91 20.53 -3.60 -12.24
C GLU A 91 20.50 -4.72 -13.29
N ARG A 92 19.93 -5.89 -12.95
CA ARG A 92 19.82 -7.01 -13.89
C ARG A 92 18.81 -6.77 -14.99
N ALA A 93 17.79 -5.96 -14.69
CA ALA A 93 16.70 -5.66 -15.61
C ALA A 93 16.74 -4.21 -16.10
N ALA A 94 17.84 -3.48 -15.83
CA ALA A 94 17.97 -2.08 -16.25
C ALA A 94 17.83 -1.97 -17.77
N GLY A 95 16.90 -1.14 -18.23
CA GLY A 95 16.59 -0.98 -19.64
C GLY A 95 15.58 -1.98 -20.20
N ILE A 96 15.11 -2.93 -19.40
CA ILE A 96 14.08 -3.89 -19.77
C ILE A 96 12.74 -3.44 -19.20
N ILE A 97 11.72 -3.34 -20.06
CA ILE A 97 10.38 -3.02 -19.61
C ILE A 97 9.72 -4.34 -19.16
N PRO A 98 9.32 -4.47 -17.86
CA PRO A 98 8.79 -5.73 -17.34
C PRO A 98 7.35 -6.03 -17.77
N SER A 99 6.76 -5.21 -18.64
CA SER A 99 5.40 -5.39 -19.13
C SER A 99 5.42 -6.10 -20.48
N THR A 100 4.57 -7.13 -20.65
CA THR A 100 4.37 -7.81 -21.92
C THR A 100 3.78 -6.90 -23.00
N LYS A 101 3.26 -5.74 -22.60
CA LYS A 101 2.71 -4.74 -23.53
C LYS A 101 3.75 -3.74 -24.02
N GLY A 102 4.98 -3.82 -23.50
CA GLY A 102 6.06 -2.89 -23.85
C GLY A 102 5.93 -1.50 -23.21
N SER A 103 5.03 -1.35 -22.21
CA SER A 103 4.85 -0.10 -21.45
C SER A 103 4.52 -0.41 -20.00
N LEU A 104 4.76 0.54 -19.14
CA LEU A 104 4.41 0.44 -17.72
C LEU A 104 2.99 0.96 -17.46
#